data_901d277aa89ed7b70190a1c04581b212
#
_entry.id   901d277aa89ed7b70190a1c04581b212
#
_cell.length_a   1.000
_cell.length_b   1.000
_cell.length_c   1.000
_cell.angle_alpha   90.00
_cell.angle_beta   90.00
_cell.angle_gamma   90.00
#
_symmetry.space_group_name_H-M   'P 1'
#
loop_
_entity.id
_entity.type
_entity.pdbx_description
1 polymer ?
#
loop_
_entity_poly.entity_id
_entity_poly.type
_entity_poly.pdbx_seq_one_letter_code
_entity_poly.pdbx_strand_id
1 'polypeptide(L)'
;MSGVATDDLFERVDAWIAQDPDPETRDELQTLVVEAQSGSQQALDDLHSRFDTRLAFGTAGLRGAIAGGPNRMNRVLVAQAAAGFARYLLDHTEGETPSVVIGYDGRKNSDVFARDTAELMAGAGVRAVLLPRLMPTPVLAFAVRHLGVSAGVMVTASHNPPNDNGYKVYLGGENHGSQIVSPVDAEIAARILEVAQGSVADLPRAETYEIAPETVEQEYIAATAAVAQTSAPRDAVSFAYTAMHGVGWRTAQQVFSRAGFAEPVIVAAQIDPDPAFPTVAFPNPEEPGAMDLSFETARDAGVDLVIANDPDADRLAVAVPDSSDASGYRRLSGNEVGALLGWRAAELASADAADGSAPFGALACSVVSSPALRAVADAYRLDFQDTLTGFKWVSRAPGLIFGFEEALGYLVNPETVRDKDGISAATALLDLATSLAAEGRTVADQLDAFAERFGFFASDQISIRVTDLSEIDHIMASLRSTPPAALGTVGVTQIDDLKDGFGSLPPSDVLRILLDDGSRVMVRPSGTEPKLKMYIDASSDVGSVAERRETATARVAALAAAMRELTAG
;
A
#
# COMPACT_ATOMS: atom_id res chain seq x y z
N MET A 1 -39.34 20.59 12.86
CA MET A 1 -38.57 19.31 12.82
C MET A 1 -37.04 19.49 12.93
N SER A 2 -36.45 20.68 12.67
CA SER A 2 -35.01 20.91 12.78
C SER A 2 -34.44 20.92 14.22
N GLY A 3 -35.19 21.39 15.20
CA GLY A 3 -34.69 21.52 16.58
C GLY A 3 -34.41 20.19 17.29
N VAL A 4 -35.28 19.19 17.14
CA VAL A 4 -35.12 17.87 17.81
C VAL A 4 -33.92 17.08 17.25
N ALA A 5 -33.65 17.19 15.96
CA ALA A 5 -32.50 16.51 15.33
C ALA A 5 -31.15 17.15 15.74
N THR A 6 -31.18 18.46 16.00
CA THR A 6 -29.96 19.19 16.43
C THR A 6 -29.67 18.92 17.93
N ASP A 7 -30.72 18.78 18.77
CA ASP A 7 -30.58 18.43 20.19
C ASP A 7 -29.98 17.00 20.33
N ASP A 8 -30.42 16.02 19.54
CA ASP A 8 -29.87 14.66 19.51
C ASP A 8 -28.37 14.64 19.08
N LEU A 9 -27.99 15.49 18.12
CA LEU A 9 -26.60 15.63 17.72
C LEU A 9 -25.73 16.11 18.89
N PHE A 10 -26.13 17.17 19.59
CA PHE A 10 -25.36 17.68 20.73
C PHE A 10 -25.29 16.67 21.87
N GLU A 11 -26.33 15.92 22.16
CA GLU A 11 -26.30 14.84 23.16
C GLU A 11 -25.26 13.75 22.78
N ARG A 12 -25.17 13.37 21.51
CA ARG A 12 -24.16 12.41 21.01
C ARG A 12 -22.73 12.98 21.12
N VAL A 13 -22.56 14.26 20.82
CA VAL A 13 -21.26 14.94 20.96
C VAL A 13 -20.83 14.99 22.42
N ASP A 14 -21.70 15.38 23.33
CA ASP A 14 -21.42 15.45 24.78
C ASP A 14 -21.08 14.08 25.35
N ALA A 15 -21.80 13.02 24.95
CA ALA A 15 -21.50 11.65 25.35
C ALA A 15 -20.12 11.18 24.83
N TRP A 16 -19.73 11.64 23.64
CA TRP A 16 -18.40 11.36 23.09
C TRP A 16 -17.32 12.07 23.87
N ILE A 17 -17.47 13.38 24.13
CA ILE A 17 -16.52 14.20 24.89
C ILE A 17 -16.29 13.60 26.30
N ALA A 18 -17.36 13.09 26.93
CA ALA A 18 -17.30 12.53 28.28
C ALA A 18 -16.39 11.29 28.39
N GLN A 19 -16.23 10.53 27.31
CA GLN A 19 -15.38 9.33 27.31
C GLN A 19 -14.04 9.51 26.59
N ASP A 20 -13.84 10.62 25.86
CA ASP A 20 -12.63 10.84 25.07
C ASP A 20 -11.43 11.13 26.01
N PRO A 21 -10.36 10.30 26.01
CA PRO A 21 -9.20 10.52 26.85
C PRO A 21 -8.25 11.61 26.34
N ASP A 22 -8.45 12.10 25.08
CA ASP A 22 -7.57 13.08 24.46
C ASP A 22 -8.08 14.50 24.69
N PRO A 23 -7.32 15.38 25.40
CA PRO A 23 -7.73 16.75 25.63
C PRO A 23 -7.85 17.56 24.32
N GLU A 24 -6.99 17.31 23.31
CA GLU A 24 -7.01 18.06 22.05
C GLU A 24 -8.34 17.84 21.31
N THR A 25 -8.77 16.60 21.15
CA THR A 25 -10.03 16.28 20.47
C THR A 25 -11.27 16.67 21.27
N ARG A 26 -11.20 16.64 22.60
CA ARG A 26 -12.27 17.19 23.46
C ARG A 26 -12.44 18.69 23.28
N ASP A 27 -11.33 19.45 23.37
CA ASP A 27 -11.36 20.91 23.25
C ASP A 27 -11.83 21.35 21.85
N GLU A 28 -11.42 20.61 20.81
CA GLU A 28 -11.87 20.79 19.43
C GLU A 28 -13.40 20.62 19.33
N LEU A 29 -13.97 19.52 19.84
CA LEU A 29 -15.40 19.28 19.81
C LEU A 29 -16.19 20.29 20.64
N GLN A 30 -15.70 20.68 21.81
CA GLN A 30 -16.33 21.74 22.63
C GLN A 30 -16.37 23.06 21.89
N THR A 31 -15.31 23.42 21.17
CA THR A 31 -15.27 24.63 20.35
C THR A 31 -16.33 24.58 19.24
N LEU A 32 -16.41 23.48 18.51
CA LEU A 32 -17.41 23.29 17.47
C LEU A 32 -18.85 23.37 18.00
N VAL A 33 -19.12 22.80 19.18
CA VAL A 33 -20.43 22.89 19.84
C VAL A 33 -20.78 24.35 20.15
N VAL A 34 -19.87 25.10 20.74
CA VAL A 34 -20.10 26.52 21.08
C VAL A 34 -20.36 27.36 19.83
N GLU A 35 -19.57 27.15 18.78
CA GLU A 35 -19.74 27.85 17.50
C GLU A 35 -21.09 27.50 16.83
N ALA A 36 -21.46 26.22 16.78
CA ALA A 36 -22.73 25.77 16.21
C ALA A 36 -23.93 26.33 16.98
N GLN A 37 -23.88 26.32 18.33
CA GLN A 37 -24.93 26.93 19.20
C GLN A 37 -24.99 28.45 19.02
N SER A 38 -23.90 29.09 18.66
CA SER A 38 -23.84 30.53 18.33
C SER A 38 -24.34 30.85 16.90
N GLY A 39 -24.76 29.85 16.14
CA GLY A 39 -25.35 30.00 14.80
C GLY A 39 -24.39 29.79 13.64
N SER A 40 -23.19 29.22 13.87
CA SER A 40 -22.27 28.83 12.79
C SER A 40 -22.77 27.59 12.06
N GLN A 41 -23.26 27.76 10.82
CA GLN A 41 -23.67 26.63 9.98
C GLN A 41 -22.47 25.74 9.63
N GLN A 42 -21.29 26.29 9.41
CA GLN A 42 -20.08 25.54 9.11
C GLN A 42 -19.70 24.60 10.26
N ALA A 43 -19.77 25.06 11.50
CA ALA A 43 -19.50 24.21 12.68
C ALA A 43 -20.56 23.12 12.84
N LEU A 44 -21.82 23.43 12.56
CA LEU A 44 -22.92 22.44 12.58
C LEU A 44 -22.71 21.38 11.49
N ASP A 45 -22.37 21.78 10.27
CA ASP A 45 -22.10 20.86 9.15
C ASP A 45 -20.87 19.97 9.44
N ASP A 46 -19.83 20.52 10.10
CA ASP A 46 -18.67 19.74 10.52
C ASP A 46 -19.04 18.71 11.59
N LEU A 47 -19.84 19.08 12.61
CA LEU A 47 -20.36 18.13 13.59
C LEU A 47 -21.18 17.01 12.93
N HIS A 48 -22.06 17.35 11.98
CA HIS A 48 -22.79 16.34 11.19
C HIS A 48 -21.84 15.41 10.44
N SER A 49 -20.80 15.94 9.79
CA SER A 49 -19.82 15.13 9.06
C SER A 49 -19.06 14.14 9.96
N ARG A 50 -18.93 14.45 11.25
CA ARG A 50 -18.21 13.64 12.24
C ARG A 50 -19.11 12.63 12.96
N PHE A 51 -20.40 12.92 13.12
CA PHE A 51 -21.32 12.16 13.97
C PHE A 51 -22.44 11.43 13.25
N ASP A 52 -22.81 11.80 12.01
CA ASP A 52 -23.89 11.12 11.28
C ASP A 52 -23.48 9.77 10.72
N THR A 53 -22.18 9.56 10.54
CA THR A 53 -21.61 8.29 10.13
C THR A 53 -20.49 7.86 11.07
N ARG A 54 -20.01 6.63 10.91
CA ARG A 54 -18.86 6.10 11.64
C ARG A 54 -17.81 5.65 10.66
N LEU A 55 -16.52 5.88 10.97
CA LEU A 55 -15.40 5.35 10.21
C LEU A 55 -15.48 3.81 10.20
N ALA A 56 -15.66 3.25 9.03
CA ALA A 56 -15.85 1.82 8.87
C ALA A 56 -14.51 1.07 9.02
N PHE A 57 -14.55 -0.03 9.77
CA PHE A 57 -13.47 -1.01 9.79
C PHE A 57 -13.69 -2.01 8.66
N GLY A 58 -12.69 -2.19 7.81
CA GLY A 58 -12.74 -3.13 6.69
C GLY A 58 -11.43 -3.87 6.49
N THR A 59 -11.25 -4.48 5.33
CA THR A 59 -10.04 -5.26 4.99
C THR A 59 -8.74 -4.43 4.97
N ALA A 60 -8.83 -3.10 4.92
CA ALA A 60 -7.69 -2.19 5.09
C ALA A 60 -7.50 -1.73 6.56
N GLY A 61 -8.30 -2.25 7.49
CA GLY A 61 -8.39 -1.78 8.87
C GLY A 61 -9.17 -0.47 8.98
N LEU A 62 -8.67 0.50 9.75
CA LEU A 62 -9.20 1.87 9.84
C LEU A 62 -8.26 2.84 9.13
N ARG A 63 -8.81 3.90 8.53
CA ARG A 63 -8.02 5.01 7.98
C ARG A 63 -8.88 6.26 7.87
N GLY A 64 -8.39 7.40 8.36
CA GLY A 64 -9.09 8.67 8.26
C GLY A 64 -8.35 9.82 8.91
N ALA A 65 -8.93 11.02 8.80
CA ALA A 65 -8.38 12.23 9.39
C ALA A 65 -8.42 12.17 10.93
N ILE A 66 -7.35 12.66 11.56
CA ILE A 66 -7.25 12.78 13.02
C ILE A 66 -8.14 13.93 13.48
N ALA A 67 -9.20 13.65 14.23
CA ALA A 67 -10.09 14.62 14.86
C ALA A 67 -11.04 13.94 15.85
N GLY A 68 -11.82 14.71 16.61
CA GLY A 68 -12.88 14.19 17.49
C GLY A 68 -14.09 13.67 16.71
N GLY A 69 -14.75 12.63 17.23
CA GLY A 69 -15.98 12.05 16.70
C GLY A 69 -15.83 10.66 16.06
N PRO A 70 -16.95 9.93 15.88
CA PRO A 70 -16.94 8.53 15.43
C PRO A 70 -16.51 8.34 13.97
N ASN A 71 -16.57 9.37 13.13
CA ASN A 71 -16.13 9.31 11.73
C ASN A 71 -14.73 9.90 11.53
N ARG A 72 -13.88 9.85 12.55
CA ARG A 72 -12.50 10.36 12.54
C ARG A 72 -11.58 9.40 13.29
N MET A 73 -10.29 9.45 12.98
CA MET A 73 -9.26 8.72 13.76
C MET A 73 -8.98 9.46 15.07
N ASN A 74 -9.16 8.77 16.19
CA ASN A 74 -8.90 9.29 17.54
C ASN A 74 -8.77 8.15 18.55
N ARG A 75 -8.41 8.47 19.80
CA ARG A 75 -8.16 7.49 20.85
C ARG A 75 -9.42 6.67 21.22
N VAL A 76 -10.63 7.25 21.12
CA VAL A 76 -11.88 6.50 21.37
C VAL A 76 -12.08 5.44 20.30
N LEU A 77 -11.94 5.80 19.02
CA LEU A 77 -12.09 4.86 17.91
C LEU A 77 -11.04 3.74 17.95
N VAL A 78 -9.78 4.09 18.23
CA VAL A 78 -8.69 3.11 18.39
C VAL A 78 -8.94 2.18 19.58
N ALA A 79 -9.42 2.71 20.72
CA ALA A 79 -9.76 1.90 21.88
C ALA A 79 -10.86 0.88 21.57
N GLN A 80 -11.91 1.31 20.85
CA GLN A 80 -12.98 0.41 20.41
C GLN A 80 -12.46 -0.65 19.43
N ALA A 81 -11.56 -0.27 18.50
CA ALA A 81 -10.95 -1.20 17.55
C ALA A 81 -10.08 -2.24 18.28
N ALA A 82 -9.21 -1.79 19.19
CA ALA A 82 -8.33 -2.67 19.97
C ALA A 82 -9.14 -3.66 20.83
N ALA A 83 -10.15 -3.18 21.56
CA ALA A 83 -10.98 -4.05 22.40
C ALA A 83 -11.86 -5.01 21.59
N GLY A 84 -12.40 -4.55 20.45
CA GLY A 84 -13.14 -5.41 19.52
C GLY A 84 -12.27 -6.50 18.90
N PHE A 85 -11.05 -6.13 18.50
CA PHE A 85 -10.08 -7.09 17.97
C PHE A 85 -9.58 -8.07 19.05
N ALA A 86 -9.38 -7.62 20.29
CA ALA A 86 -9.06 -8.52 21.41
C ALA A 86 -10.16 -9.58 21.61
N ARG A 87 -11.44 -9.18 21.59
CA ARG A 87 -12.57 -10.13 21.66
C ARG A 87 -12.53 -11.13 20.51
N TYR A 88 -12.31 -10.66 19.28
CA TYR A 88 -12.17 -11.55 18.12
C TYR A 88 -11.06 -12.60 18.35
N LEU A 89 -9.89 -12.18 18.80
CA LEU A 89 -8.77 -13.09 19.04
C LEU A 89 -9.08 -14.12 20.14
N LEU A 90 -9.70 -13.70 21.24
CA LEU A 90 -10.11 -14.57 22.33
C LEU A 90 -11.17 -15.60 21.91
N ASP A 91 -12.12 -15.19 21.05
CA ASP A 91 -13.17 -16.07 20.54
C ASP A 91 -12.65 -17.13 19.55
N HIS A 92 -11.52 -16.85 18.86
CA HIS A 92 -10.97 -17.71 17.81
C HIS A 92 -9.69 -18.47 18.22
N THR A 93 -9.27 -18.36 19.48
CA THR A 93 -8.09 -19.09 19.98
C THR A 93 -8.53 -20.08 21.05
N GLU A 94 -8.38 -21.38 20.76
CA GLU A 94 -8.68 -22.44 21.71
C GLU A 94 -7.42 -22.90 22.45
N GLY A 95 -7.48 -22.97 23.78
CA GLY A 95 -6.47 -23.62 24.62
C GLY A 95 -5.18 -22.84 24.88
N GLU A 96 -4.92 -21.74 24.17
CA GLU A 96 -3.74 -20.90 24.33
C GLU A 96 -4.14 -19.44 24.54
N THR A 97 -3.25 -18.63 25.13
CA THR A 97 -3.46 -17.18 25.21
C THR A 97 -3.11 -16.55 23.87
N PRO A 98 -4.05 -15.89 23.16
CA PRO A 98 -3.73 -15.22 21.92
C PRO A 98 -2.72 -14.10 22.15
N SER A 99 -1.94 -13.80 21.12
CA SER A 99 -0.87 -12.81 21.17
C SER A 99 -0.89 -11.87 20.00
N VAL A 100 -0.47 -10.60 20.22
CA VAL A 100 -0.43 -9.57 19.19
C VAL A 100 0.89 -8.79 19.28
N VAL A 101 1.53 -8.53 18.13
CA VAL A 101 2.62 -7.57 18.04
C VAL A 101 2.08 -6.26 17.47
N ILE A 102 2.51 -5.13 18.03
CA ILE A 102 2.01 -3.80 17.69
C ILE A 102 3.20 -2.94 17.26
N GLY A 103 3.08 -2.31 16.09
CA GLY A 103 4.04 -1.36 15.54
C GLY A 103 3.38 -0.04 15.20
N TYR A 104 4.20 0.98 14.97
CA TYR A 104 3.74 2.31 14.63
C TYR A 104 4.78 3.08 13.81
N ASP A 105 4.29 3.99 12.95
CA ASP A 105 5.10 4.90 12.15
C ASP A 105 5.37 6.25 12.86
N GLY A 106 5.89 7.24 12.12
CA GLY A 106 6.24 8.56 12.63
C GLY A 106 5.09 9.59 12.60
N ARG A 107 3.86 9.21 12.29
CA ARG A 107 2.73 10.14 12.19
C ARG A 107 2.24 10.64 13.55
N LYS A 108 1.54 11.79 13.54
CA LYS A 108 0.88 12.32 14.75
C LYS A 108 0.05 11.24 15.42
N ASN A 109 0.21 11.06 16.72
CA ASN A 109 -0.50 10.09 17.57
C ASN A 109 -0.27 8.61 17.27
N SER A 110 0.61 8.22 16.35
CA SER A 110 0.86 6.79 16.07
C SER A 110 1.37 6.04 17.31
N ASP A 111 2.28 6.64 18.07
CA ASP A 111 2.81 6.09 19.32
C ASP A 111 1.75 6.03 20.44
N VAL A 112 0.86 7.02 20.52
CA VAL A 112 -0.26 7.05 21.48
C VAL A 112 -1.26 5.95 21.17
N PHE A 113 -1.66 5.81 19.91
CA PHE A 113 -2.59 4.77 19.46
C PHE A 113 -2.01 3.36 19.64
N ALA A 114 -0.71 3.19 19.40
CA ALA A 114 -0.03 1.92 19.61
C ALA A 114 0.02 1.53 21.09
N ARG A 115 0.30 2.47 21.99
CA ARG A 115 0.28 2.25 23.45
C ARG A 115 -1.12 1.96 23.95
N ASP A 116 -2.14 2.75 23.54
CA ASP A 116 -3.55 2.48 23.88
C ASP A 116 -3.94 1.04 23.46
N THR A 117 -3.51 0.62 22.26
CA THR A 117 -3.75 -0.73 21.77
C THR A 117 -3.08 -1.78 22.65
N ALA A 118 -1.81 -1.61 23.02
CA ALA A 118 -1.08 -2.57 23.86
C ALA A 118 -1.72 -2.72 25.25
N GLU A 119 -2.08 -1.60 25.88
CA GLU A 119 -2.72 -1.60 27.19
C GLU A 119 -4.09 -2.28 27.18
N LEU A 120 -4.90 -2.02 26.14
CA LEU A 120 -6.25 -2.60 26.00
C LEU A 120 -6.20 -4.09 25.66
N MET A 121 -5.29 -4.50 24.77
CA MET A 121 -5.05 -5.92 24.47
C MET A 121 -4.62 -6.68 25.72
N ALA A 122 -3.64 -6.15 26.47
CA ALA A 122 -3.17 -6.75 27.71
C ALA A 122 -4.26 -6.78 28.79
N GLY A 123 -5.04 -5.69 28.94
CA GLY A 123 -6.18 -5.64 29.85
C GLY A 123 -7.29 -6.63 29.54
N ALA A 124 -7.49 -6.96 28.27
CA ALA A 124 -8.43 -7.97 27.81
C ALA A 124 -7.91 -9.42 27.98
N GLY A 125 -6.64 -9.62 28.33
CA GLY A 125 -6.04 -10.94 28.48
C GLY A 125 -5.34 -11.48 27.23
N VAL A 126 -5.06 -10.62 26.24
CA VAL A 126 -4.23 -10.93 25.07
C VAL A 126 -2.78 -10.59 25.39
N ARG A 127 -1.83 -11.47 25.10
CA ARG A 127 -0.40 -11.19 25.24
C ARG A 127 -0.01 -10.10 24.23
N ALA A 128 0.24 -8.88 24.69
CA ALA A 128 0.60 -7.76 23.84
C ALA A 128 2.12 -7.52 23.84
N VAL A 129 2.70 -7.36 22.64
CA VAL A 129 4.12 -7.07 22.41
C VAL A 129 4.22 -5.80 21.58
N LEU A 130 4.73 -4.70 22.14
CA LEU A 130 4.93 -3.45 21.44
C LEU A 130 6.33 -3.38 20.84
N LEU A 131 6.47 -3.00 19.57
CA LEU A 131 7.78 -2.70 18.99
C LEU A 131 8.44 -1.55 19.75
N PRO A 132 9.77 -1.58 19.95
CA PRO A 132 10.44 -0.69 20.92
C PRO A 132 10.46 0.78 20.51
N ARG A 133 10.13 1.09 19.26
CA ARG A 133 10.10 2.45 18.69
C ARG A 133 9.28 2.48 17.40
N LEU A 134 9.16 3.65 16.78
CA LEU A 134 8.64 3.77 15.41
C LEU A 134 9.49 2.94 14.44
N MET A 135 8.82 2.14 13.61
CA MET A 135 9.46 1.19 12.68
C MET A 135 8.66 1.06 11.37
N PRO A 136 9.33 0.63 10.28
CA PRO A 136 8.66 0.32 9.02
C PRO A 136 7.57 -0.75 9.14
N THR A 137 6.51 -0.60 8.34
CA THR A 137 5.44 -1.62 8.20
C THR A 137 6.00 -3.02 7.91
N PRO A 138 6.98 -3.22 7.00
CA PRO A 138 7.57 -4.54 6.77
C PRO A 138 8.19 -5.18 8.01
N VAL A 139 8.77 -4.40 8.93
CA VAL A 139 9.32 -4.93 10.19
C VAL A 139 8.22 -5.50 11.06
N LEU A 140 7.05 -4.84 11.12
CA LEU A 140 5.90 -5.40 11.83
C LEU A 140 5.40 -6.68 11.17
N ALA A 141 5.19 -6.70 9.86
CA ALA A 141 4.72 -7.87 9.13
C ALA A 141 5.69 -9.07 9.32
N PHE A 142 7.00 -8.82 9.31
CA PHE A 142 8.03 -9.78 9.69
C PHE A 142 7.86 -10.27 11.13
N ALA A 143 7.67 -9.34 12.07
CA ALA A 143 7.56 -9.66 13.50
C ALA A 143 6.38 -10.59 13.81
N VAL A 144 5.26 -10.50 13.10
CA VAL A 144 4.11 -11.41 13.26
C VAL A 144 4.53 -12.87 13.07
N ARG A 145 5.32 -13.15 12.03
CA ARG A 145 5.81 -14.50 11.72
C ARG A 145 6.96 -14.90 12.62
N HIS A 146 7.94 -14.01 12.77
CA HIS A 146 9.17 -14.27 13.52
C HIS A 146 8.91 -14.58 15.00
N LEU A 147 7.98 -13.85 15.62
CA LEU A 147 7.58 -14.08 17.01
C LEU A 147 6.51 -15.18 17.17
N GLY A 148 5.97 -15.70 16.07
CA GLY A 148 4.90 -16.71 16.09
C GLY A 148 3.63 -16.23 16.80
N VAL A 149 3.31 -14.93 16.71
CA VAL A 149 2.13 -14.36 17.37
C VAL A 149 0.85 -14.59 16.56
N SER A 150 -0.30 -14.57 17.23
CA SER A 150 -1.61 -14.77 16.60
C SER A 150 -1.96 -13.64 15.62
N ALA A 151 -1.50 -12.42 15.89
CA ALA A 151 -1.86 -11.24 15.10
C ALA A 151 -0.82 -10.12 15.15
N GLY A 152 -0.97 -9.14 14.26
CA GLY A 152 -0.23 -7.89 14.26
C GLY A 152 -1.12 -6.67 14.05
N VAL A 153 -0.70 -5.55 14.59
CA VAL A 153 -1.31 -4.25 14.37
C VAL A 153 -0.25 -3.25 13.96
N MET A 154 -0.45 -2.57 12.84
CA MET A 154 0.41 -1.43 12.44
C MET A 154 -0.39 -0.14 12.43
N VAL A 155 0.03 0.80 13.26
CA VAL A 155 -0.56 2.15 13.33
C VAL A 155 0.15 3.03 12.31
N THR A 156 -0.51 3.25 11.18
CA THR A 156 0.01 4.03 10.05
C THR A 156 -1.11 4.39 9.07
N ALA A 157 -0.98 5.51 8.38
CA ALA A 157 -1.78 5.81 7.19
C ALA A 157 -0.96 5.71 5.89
N SER A 158 0.21 5.02 5.91
CA SER A 158 1.10 4.87 4.75
C SER A 158 1.43 6.24 4.13
N HIS A 159 1.08 6.46 2.87
CA HIS A 159 1.34 7.69 2.11
C HIS A 159 0.19 8.71 2.13
N ASN A 160 -0.84 8.54 2.97
CA ASN A 160 -1.94 9.51 3.09
C ASN A 160 -1.45 10.89 3.59
N PRO A 161 -2.25 11.97 3.42
CA PRO A 161 -1.93 13.30 3.92
C PRO A 161 -1.50 13.34 5.40
N PRO A 162 -0.79 14.39 5.83
CA PRO A 162 -0.23 14.50 7.20
C PRO A 162 -1.26 14.34 8.32
N ASN A 163 -2.49 14.81 8.09
CA ASN A 163 -3.56 14.77 9.08
C ASN A 163 -4.27 13.43 9.21
N ASP A 164 -3.89 12.43 8.40
CA ASP A 164 -4.49 11.10 8.46
C ASP A 164 -3.65 10.17 9.33
N ASN A 165 -4.36 9.24 10.00
CA ASN A 165 -3.77 8.06 10.61
C ASN A 165 -4.63 6.82 10.32
N GLY A 166 -4.14 5.64 10.69
CA GLY A 166 -4.83 4.39 10.42
C GLY A 166 -4.39 3.24 11.33
N TYR A 167 -4.99 2.08 11.09
CA TYR A 167 -4.84 0.89 11.92
C TYR A 167 -4.93 -0.35 11.04
N LYS A 168 -3.80 -0.85 10.55
CA LYS A 168 -3.71 -2.07 9.72
C LYS A 168 -3.67 -3.30 10.62
N VAL A 169 -4.35 -4.38 10.23
CA VAL A 169 -4.43 -5.63 10.99
C VAL A 169 -3.88 -6.80 10.17
N TYR A 170 -3.08 -7.61 10.81
CA TYR A 170 -2.42 -8.80 10.26
C TYR A 170 -2.77 -10.04 11.08
N LEU A 171 -2.81 -11.21 10.46
CA LEU A 171 -3.01 -12.48 11.16
C LEU A 171 -1.80 -13.40 10.99
N GLY A 172 -1.41 -14.02 12.09
CA GLY A 172 -0.38 -15.07 12.13
C GLY A 172 -0.91 -16.46 11.75
N GLY A 173 -0.22 -17.49 12.20
CA GLY A 173 -0.59 -18.88 11.94
C GLY A 173 -0.72 -19.17 10.44
N GLU A 174 -1.82 -19.75 10.03
CA GLU A 174 -2.11 -20.10 8.63
C GLU A 174 -2.17 -18.90 7.66
N ASN A 175 -2.36 -17.69 8.19
CA ASN A 175 -2.33 -16.46 7.41
C ASN A 175 -0.91 -15.93 7.14
N HIS A 176 0.11 -16.53 7.74
CA HIS A 176 1.53 -16.23 7.51
C HIS A 176 1.91 -14.75 7.67
N GLY A 177 1.22 -13.98 8.50
CA GLY A 177 1.49 -12.56 8.69
C GLY A 177 0.92 -11.65 7.60
N SER A 178 -0.01 -12.13 6.77
CA SER A 178 -0.70 -11.31 5.78
C SER A 178 -1.78 -10.44 6.41
N GLN A 179 -2.11 -9.32 5.77
CA GLN A 179 -3.26 -8.49 6.16
C GLN A 179 -4.57 -9.27 6.08
N ILE A 180 -5.56 -8.85 6.88
CA ILE A 180 -6.89 -9.48 6.91
C ILE A 180 -7.62 -9.38 5.58
N VAL A 181 -8.45 -10.38 5.30
CA VAL A 181 -9.39 -10.43 4.18
C VAL A 181 -10.76 -10.84 4.69
N SER A 182 -11.81 -10.64 3.89
CA SER A 182 -13.16 -11.11 4.22
C SER A 182 -13.17 -12.65 4.35
N PRO A 183 -13.93 -13.21 5.33
CA PRO A 183 -14.92 -12.53 6.19
C PRO A 183 -14.37 -11.95 7.49
N VAL A 184 -13.08 -12.10 7.79
CA VAL A 184 -12.46 -11.71 9.08
C VAL A 184 -12.66 -10.23 9.40
N ASP A 185 -12.58 -9.36 8.41
CA ASP A 185 -12.83 -7.92 8.59
C ASP A 185 -14.23 -7.63 9.11
N ALA A 186 -15.25 -8.31 8.59
CA ALA A 186 -16.63 -8.16 9.04
C ALA A 186 -16.85 -8.71 10.46
N GLU A 187 -16.19 -9.81 10.81
CA GLU A 187 -16.26 -10.40 12.15
C GLU A 187 -15.62 -9.48 13.20
N ILE A 188 -14.45 -8.91 12.90
CA ILE A 188 -13.79 -7.91 13.76
C ILE A 188 -14.66 -6.65 13.87
N ALA A 189 -15.19 -6.15 12.74
CA ALA A 189 -16.08 -4.98 12.72
C ALA A 189 -17.32 -5.17 13.62
N ALA A 190 -17.92 -6.36 13.61
CA ALA A 190 -19.05 -6.67 14.48
C ALA A 190 -18.67 -6.55 15.97
N ARG A 191 -17.50 -7.08 16.36
CA ARG A 191 -17.00 -6.97 17.75
C ARG A 191 -16.69 -5.52 18.13
N ILE A 192 -16.14 -4.72 17.20
CA ILE A 192 -15.92 -3.28 17.40
C ILE A 192 -17.26 -2.54 17.66
N LEU A 193 -18.30 -2.85 16.90
CA LEU A 193 -19.62 -2.24 17.07
C LEU A 193 -20.27 -2.65 18.40
N GLU A 194 -20.07 -3.87 18.89
CA GLU A 194 -20.50 -4.30 20.22
C GLU A 194 -19.80 -3.49 21.34
N VAL A 195 -18.48 -3.30 21.22
CA VAL A 195 -17.71 -2.47 22.16
C VAL A 195 -18.16 -1.03 22.14
N ALA A 196 -18.47 -0.49 20.96
CA ALA A 196 -18.88 0.90 20.78
C ALA A 196 -20.25 1.27 21.42
N GLN A 197 -21.01 0.28 21.90
CA GLN A 197 -22.24 0.52 22.66
C GLN A 197 -21.98 0.97 24.12
N GLY A 198 -20.74 0.75 24.61
CA GLY A 198 -20.30 1.16 25.96
C GLY A 198 -19.29 2.30 25.92
N SER A 199 -18.90 2.78 27.09
CA SER A 199 -17.83 3.77 27.23
C SER A 199 -16.45 3.13 27.16
N VAL A 200 -15.51 3.77 26.44
CA VAL A 200 -14.11 3.32 26.43
C VAL A 200 -13.41 3.51 27.78
N ALA A 201 -13.95 4.35 28.65
CA ALA A 201 -13.47 4.53 30.01
C ALA A 201 -13.66 3.29 30.89
N ASP A 202 -14.62 2.42 30.53
CA ASP A 202 -14.93 1.19 31.26
C ASP A 202 -14.13 -0.02 30.74
N LEU A 203 -13.34 0.14 29.67
CA LEU A 203 -12.55 -0.94 29.11
C LEU A 203 -11.37 -1.29 30.02
N PRO A 204 -11.10 -2.58 30.27
CA PRO A 204 -9.96 -2.98 31.07
C PRO A 204 -8.66 -2.61 30.37
N ARG A 205 -7.75 -1.99 31.10
CA ARG A 205 -6.40 -1.64 30.68
C ARG A 205 -5.37 -2.26 31.61
N ALA A 206 -4.23 -2.67 31.07
CA ALA A 206 -3.08 -3.09 31.84
C ALA A 206 -1.85 -2.31 31.39
N GLU A 207 -1.14 -1.71 32.33
CA GLU A 207 0.11 -0.96 32.04
C GLU A 207 1.30 -1.91 31.78
N THR A 208 1.12 -3.21 32.01
CA THR A 208 2.15 -4.23 31.81
C THR A 208 1.89 -4.97 30.49
N TYR A 209 2.71 -4.68 29.50
CA TYR A 209 2.83 -5.40 28.24
C TYR A 209 4.31 -5.59 27.88
N GLU A 210 4.62 -6.47 26.96
CA GLU A 210 5.99 -6.73 26.56
C GLU A 210 6.49 -5.68 25.56
N ILE A 211 7.79 -5.40 25.60
CA ILE A 211 8.49 -4.67 24.53
C ILE A 211 9.28 -5.71 23.72
N ALA A 212 9.12 -5.68 22.42
CA ALA A 212 9.85 -6.57 21.53
C ALA A 212 11.37 -6.32 21.65
N PRO A 213 12.19 -7.38 21.66
CA PRO A 213 13.64 -7.20 21.71
C PRO A 213 14.15 -6.60 20.39
N GLU A 214 15.25 -5.89 20.45
CA GLU A 214 15.93 -5.31 19.28
C GLU A 214 16.35 -6.36 18.24
N THR A 215 16.46 -7.62 18.65
CA THR A 215 16.78 -8.73 17.76
C THR A 215 15.75 -8.92 16.66
N VAL A 216 14.49 -8.54 16.86
CA VAL A 216 13.45 -8.62 15.84
C VAL A 216 13.83 -7.79 14.61
N GLU A 217 14.24 -6.53 14.81
CA GLU A 217 14.70 -5.69 13.70
C GLU A 217 16.02 -6.22 13.12
N GLN A 218 16.94 -6.70 13.94
CA GLN A 218 18.23 -7.23 13.48
C GLN A 218 18.07 -8.48 12.60
N GLU A 219 17.12 -9.35 12.93
CA GLU A 219 16.79 -10.53 12.10
C GLU A 219 16.11 -10.13 10.78
N TYR A 220 15.20 -9.14 10.81
CA TYR A 220 14.64 -8.56 9.59
C TYR A 220 15.73 -7.96 8.70
N ILE A 221 16.66 -7.16 9.26
CA ILE A 221 17.78 -6.57 8.54
C ILE A 221 18.66 -7.67 7.91
N ALA A 222 18.92 -8.74 8.65
CA ALA A 222 19.72 -9.86 8.17
C ALA A 222 19.04 -10.58 6.98
N ALA A 223 17.76 -10.90 7.13
CA ALA A 223 16.99 -11.58 6.08
C ALA A 223 16.81 -10.70 4.84
N THR A 224 16.58 -9.41 5.02
CA THR A 224 16.40 -8.44 3.92
C THR A 224 17.73 -8.18 3.19
N ALA A 225 18.84 -8.04 3.89
CA ALA A 225 20.16 -7.92 3.26
C ALA A 225 20.54 -9.15 2.43
N ALA A 226 20.09 -10.34 2.82
CA ALA A 226 20.34 -11.60 2.10
C ALA A 226 19.58 -11.70 0.75
N VAL A 227 18.66 -10.78 0.45
CA VAL A 227 18.03 -10.65 -0.88
C VAL A 227 19.04 -10.29 -1.97
N ALA A 228 20.12 -9.60 -1.60
CA ALA A 228 21.22 -9.30 -2.50
C ALA A 228 22.10 -10.55 -2.71
N GLN A 229 22.10 -11.09 -3.93
CA GLN A 229 22.77 -12.35 -4.28
C GLN A 229 23.92 -12.20 -5.29
N THR A 230 24.07 -11.00 -5.91
CA THR A 230 25.15 -10.78 -6.89
C THR A 230 26.53 -10.98 -6.30
N SER A 231 27.45 -11.54 -7.08
CA SER A 231 28.88 -11.61 -6.76
C SER A 231 29.67 -10.39 -7.25
N ALA A 232 29.02 -9.47 -7.98
CA ALA A 232 29.63 -8.23 -8.44
C ALA A 232 29.97 -7.28 -7.26
N PRO A 233 30.95 -6.34 -7.42
CA PRO A 233 31.21 -5.33 -6.41
C PRO A 233 29.96 -4.47 -6.15
N ARG A 234 29.40 -4.58 -4.96
CA ARG A 234 28.09 -4.00 -4.61
C ARG A 234 28.14 -2.49 -4.38
N ASP A 235 29.31 -1.92 -4.28
CA ASP A 235 29.57 -0.48 -4.18
C ASP A 235 29.75 0.22 -5.55
N ALA A 236 29.56 -0.52 -6.66
CA ALA A 236 29.73 -0.01 -8.01
C ALA A 236 28.59 0.93 -8.48
N VAL A 237 27.45 0.94 -7.82
CA VAL A 237 26.28 1.77 -8.15
C VAL A 237 26.08 2.83 -7.09
N SER A 238 26.09 4.09 -7.50
CA SER A 238 25.77 5.24 -6.65
C SER A 238 24.28 5.54 -6.67
N PHE A 239 23.71 5.94 -5.54
CA PHE A 239 22.28 6.27 -5.48
C PHE A 239 21.96 7.34 -4.46
N ALA A 240 20.88 8.10 -4.71
CA ALA A 240 20.26 8.99 -3.74
C ALA A 240 19.12 8.26 -3.02
N TYR A 241 18.89 8.58 -1.75
CA TYR A 241 17.83 7.99 -0.94
C TYR A 241 17.00 9.04 -0.20
N THR A 242 15.67 8.85 -0.21
CA THR A 242 14.73 9.58 0.64
C THR A 242 13.78 8.63 1.37
N ALA A 243 13.49 8.94 2.64
CA ALA A 243 12.43 8.32 3.43
C ALA A 243 11.13 9.14 3.43
N MET A 244 11.07 10.27 2.71
CA MET A 244 9.92 11.19 2.66
C MET A 244 9.37 11.55 4.04
N HIS A 245 10.25 11.92 4.98
CA HIS A 245 9.93 12.17 6.39
C HIS A 245 9.33 10.96 7.12
N GLY A 246 9.51 9.76 6.58
CA GLY A 246 9.02 8.50 7.14
C GLY A 246 10.05 7.77 7.97
N VAL A 247 9.70 6.53 8.35
CA VAL A 247 10.48 5.70 9.29
C VAL A 247 11.49 4.76 8.60
N GLY A 248 11.61 4.82 7.27
CA GLY A 248 12.38 3.84 6.48
C GLY A 248 13.89 3.90 6.71
N TRP A 249 14.47 5.10 6.89
CA TRP A 249 15.92 5.31 6.81
C TRP A 249 16.74 4.48 7.77
N ARG A 250 16.42 4.49 9.05
CA ARG A 250 17.20 3.78 10.07
C ARG A 250 17.37 2.30 9.76
N THR A 251 16.33 1.66 9.28
CA THR A 251 16.33 0.23 8.92
C THR A 251 16.99 0.02 7.56
N ALA A 252 16.64 0.83 6.56
CA ALA A 252 17.18 0.73 5.20
C ALA A 252 18.70 0.93 5.16
N GLN A 253 19.24 1.92 5.89
CA GLN A 253 20.68 2.16 5.98
C GLN A 253 21.42 0.91 6.48
N GLN A 254 20.91 0.26 7.51
CA GLN A 254 21.53 -0.96 8.06
C GLN A 254 21.44 -2.13 7.08
N VAL A 255 20.32 -2.26 6.36
CA VAL A 255 20.15 -3.27 5.30
C VAL A 255 21.16 -3.02 4.18
N PHE A 256 21.24 -1.81 3.65
CA PHE A 256 22.18 -1.47 2.54
C PHE A 256 23.63 -1.67 2.96
N SER A 257 24.01 -1.20 4.15
CA SER A 257 25.36 -1.40 4.70
C SER A 257 25.69 -2.89 4.88
N ARG A 258 24.75 -3.67 5.45
CA ARG A 258 24.94 -5.12 5.65
C ARG A 258 25.01 -5.88 4.32
N ALA A 259 24.25 -5.44 3.32
CA ALA A 259 24.31 -5.98 1.97
C ALA A 259 25.61 -5.60 1.22
N GLY A 260 26.37 -4.60 1.71
CA GLY A 260 27.62 -4.14 1.12
C GLY A 260 27.45 -3.14 -0.02
N PHE A 261 26.28 -2.50 -0.15
CA PHE A 261 26.06 -1.41 -1.11
C PHE A 261 26.80 -0.14 -0.71
N ALA A 262 27.04 0.75 -1.68
CA ALA A 262 27.56 2.08 -1.42
C ALA A 262 26.66 2.85 -0.44
N GLU A 263 27.26 3.73 0.37
CA GLU A 263 26.46 4.64 1.20
C GLU A 263 25.70 5.63 0.30
N PRO A 264 24.37 5.75 0.43
CA PRO A 264 23.59 6.63 -0.41
C PRO A 264 23.83 8.11 -0.10
N VAL A 265 23.64 8.95 -1.11
CA VAL A 265 23.48 10.39 -0.92
C VAL A 265 22.06 10.63 -0.39
N ILE A 266 21.94 11.04 0.87
CA ILE A 266 20.64 11.22 1.50
C ILE A 266 19.99 12.56 1.14
N VAL A 267 18.68 12.58 0.96
CA VAL A 267 17.88 13.81 0.87
C VAL A 267 17.70 14.34 2.29
N ALA A 268 18.66 15.15 2.75
CA ALA A 268 18.79 15.55 4.15
C ALA A 268 17.51 16.18 4.75
N ALA A 269 16.74 16.91 3.96
CA ALA A 269 15.49 17.53 4.40
C ALA A 269 14.33 16.53 4.63
N GLN A 270 14.45 15.28 4.15
CA GLN A 270 13.40 14.26 4.17
C GLN A 270 13.81 12.95 4.86
N ILE A 271 14.99 12.92 5.48
CA ILE A 271 15.56 11.65 5.94
C ILE A 271 15.04 11.23 7.32
N ASP A 272 14.75 12.18 8.18
CA ASP A 272 14.25 11.95 9.52
C ASP A 272 12.71 11.96 9.55
N PRO A 273 12.06 11.17 10.41
CA PRO A 273 10.61 11.19 10.59
C PRO A 273 10.11 12.55 11.07
N ASP A 274 9.16 13.13 10.33
CA ASP A 274 8.47 14.35 10.70
C ASP A 274 6.96 14.21 10.39
N PRO A 275 6.08 14.21 11.41
CA PRO A 275 4.64 14.04 11.22
C PRO A 275 3.96 15.17 10.42
N ALA A 276 4.62 16.32 10.27
CA ALA A 276 4.11 17.44 9.49
C ALA A 276 4.42 17.35 7.98
N PHE A 277 5.36 16.47 7.58
CA PHE A 277 5.81 16.31 6.19
C PHE A 277 6.13 17.64 5.48
N PRO A 278 7.02 18.50 6.05
CA PRO A 278 7.11 19.92 5.70
C PRO A 278 7.51 20.21 4.24
N THR A 279 8.07 19.24 3.52
CA THR A 279 8.53 19.43 2.15
C THR A 279 7.56 18.86 1.10
N VAL A 280 6.54 18.10 1.52
CA VAL A 280 5.58 17.44 0.63
C VAL A 280 4.17 17.53 1.20
N ALA A 281 3.25 18.11 0.46
CA ALA A 281 1.85 18.21 0.88
C ALA A 281 1.16 16.82 0.95
N PHE A 282 1.62 15.88 0.13
CA PHE A 282 1.14 14.52 0.04
C PHE A 282 2.35 13.58 -0.09
N PRO A 283 2.73 12.83 0.98
CA PRO A 283 3.97 12.06 1.02
C PRO A 283 3.86 10.74 0.24
N ASN A 284 3.45 10.82 -1.03
CA ASN A 284 3.36 9.70 -1.96
C ASN A 284 4.33 9.93 -3.13
N PRO A 285 5.30 9.03 -3.37
CA PRO A 285 6.25 9.18 -4.48
C PRO A 285 5.60 9.29 -5.86
N GLU A 286 4.33 8.91 -6.00
CA GLU A 286 3.59 9.02 -7.27
C GLU A 286 3.01 10.42 -7.51
N GLU A 287 2.86 11.22 -6.46
CA GLU A 287 2.28 12.56 -6.60
C GLU A 287 3.27 13.54 -7.25
N PRO A 288 2.77 14.46 -8.08
CA PRO A 288 3.61 15.49 -8.68
C PRO A 288 4.37 16.31 -7.63
N GLY A 289 5.67 16.50 -7.84
CA GLY A 289 6.52 17.27 -6.95
C GLY A 289 7.05 16.52 -5.71
N ALA A 290 6.52 15.34 -5.40
CA ALA A 290 6.93 14.59 -4.21
C ALA A 290 8.42 14.17 -4.26
N MET A 291 8.95 13.93 -5.46
CA MET A 291 10.34 13.52 -5.67
C MET A 291 11.29 14.66 -6.09
N ASP A 292 10.85 15.92 -6.15
CA ASP A 292 11.66 17.04 -6.66
C ASP A 292 12.97 17.21 -5.91
N LEU A 293 12.96 17.18 -4.58
CA LEU A 293 14.19 17.25 -3.75
C LEU A 293 15.11 16.05 -3.97
N SER A 294 14.54 14.88 -4.28
CA SER A 294 15.33 13.69 -4.58
C SER A 294 16.03 13.82 -5.92
N PHE A 295 15.37 14.40 -6.93
CA PHE A 295 15.97 14.66 -8.24
C PHE A 295 17.03 15.77 -8.18
N GLU A 296 16.79 16.83 -7.39
CA GLU A 296 17.79 17.85 -7.13
C GLU A 296 19.05 17.26 -6.49
N THR A 297 18.89 16.51 -5.39
CA THR A 297 19.99 15.84 -4.69
C THR A 297 20.75 14.88 -5.62
N ALA A 298 20.02 14.09 -6.40
CA ALA A 298 20.61 13.13 -7.33
C ALA A 298 21.39 13.81 -8.45
N ARG A 299 20.87 14.89 -9.02
CA ARG A 299 21.54 15.68 -10.07
C ARG A 299 22.82 16.32 -9.56
N ASP A 300 22.77 16.92 -8.35
CA ASP A 300 23.92 17.60 -7.75
C ASP A 300 25.06 16.61 -7.44
N ALA A 301 24.72 15.38 -7.09
CA ALA A 301 25.68 14.32 -6.80
C ALA A 301 26.06 13.48 -8.03
N GLY A 302 25.29 13.53 -9.12
CA GLY A 302 25.53 12.76 -10.35
C GLY A 302 25.41 11.25 -10.14
N VAL A 303 24.39 10.80 -9.37
CA VAL A 303 24.22 9.38 -9.03
C VAL A 303 23.50 8.58 -10.12
N ASP A 304 23.67 7.26 -10.08
CA ASP A 304 23.12 6.33 -11.07
C ASP A 304 21.62 6.03 -10.85
N LEU A 305 21.12 6.17 -9.62
CA LEU A 305 19.74 5.84 -9.25
C LEU A 305 19.20 6.78 -8.17
N VAL A 306 17.87 6.91 -8.14
CA VAL A 306 17.13 7.46 -6.98
C VAL A 306 16.26 6.36 -6.40
N ILE A 307 16.32 6.18 -5.09
CA ILE A 307 15.50 5.26 -4.30
C ILE A 307 14.66 6.09 -3.32
N ALA A 308 13.36 5.89 -3.32
CA ALA A 308 12.45 6.54 -2.39
C ALA A 308 11.50 5.52 -1.76
N ASN A 309 11.37 5.56 -0.43
CA ASN A 309 10.31 4.86 0.28
C ASN A 309 9.22 5.86 0.70
N ASP A 310 7.97 5.39 0.76
CA ASP A 310 6.88 6.14 1.40
C ASP A 310 7.02 6.12 2.93
N PRO A 311 6.22 6.90 3.70
CA PRO A 311 6.48 7.12 5.12
C PRO A 311 6.54 5.88 6.00
N ASP A 312 5.82 4.80 5.70
CA ASP A 312 5.90 3.53 6.43
C ASP A 312 6.79 2.48 5.73
N ALA A 313 7.47 2.89 4.65
CA ALA A 313 8.47 2.14 3.89
C ALA A 313 7.98 0.80 3.34
N ASP A 314 6.67 0.66 3.11
CA ASP A 314 6.12 -0.53 2.47
C ASP A 314 6.16 -0.43 0.93
N ARG A 315 6.46 0.76 0.35
CA ARG A 315 6.57 1.02 -1.09
C ARG A 315 7.98 1.43 -1.50
N LEU A 316 8.26 1.23 -2.80
CA LEU A 316 9.49 1.64 -3.44
C LEU A 316 9.19 2.44 -4.71
N ALA A 317 9.72 3.65 -4.79
CA ALA A 317 9.85 4.37 -6.05
C ALA A 317 11.33 4.42 -6.48
N VAL A 318 11.54 4.35 -7.78
CA VAL A 318 12.86 4.35 -8.41
C VAL A 318 12.89 5.38 -9.52
N ALA A 319 14.00 6.10 -9.65
CA ALA A 319 14.24 6.90 -10.84
C ALA A 319 15.65 6.65 -11.41
N VAL A 320 15.74 6.79 -12.71
CA VAL A 320 16.97 6.64 -13.49
C VAL A 320 17.32 7.94 -14.20
N PRO A 321 18.60 8.19 -14.53
CA PRO A 321 18.99 9.35 -15.33
C PRO A 321 18.25 9.38 -16.66
N ASP A 322 17.72 10.56 -17.01
CA ASP A 322 17.05 10.82 -18.29
C ASP A 322 17.33 12.25 -18.74
N SER A 323 18.18 12.40 -19.76
CA SER A 323 18.54 13.72 -20.29
C SER A 323 17.42 14.43 -21.04
N SER A 324 16.32 13.73 -21.34
CA SER A 324 15.13 14.32 -21.97
C SER A 324 14.16 14.93 -20.95
N ASP A 325 14.27 14.54 -19.68
CA ASP A 325 13.48 15.13 -18.58
C ASP A 325 14.18 16.37 -18.00
N ALA A 326 13.40 17.41 -17.71
CA ALA A 326 13.92 18.67 -17.18
C ALA A 326 14.59 18.53 -15.80
N SER A 327 14.18 17.55 -15.02
CA SER A 327 14.81 17.22 -13.73
C SER A 327 16.12 16.46 -13.87
N GLY A 328 16.43 15.91 -15.06
CA GLY A 328 17.57 15.03 -15.32
C GLY A 328 17.35 13.58 -14.94
N TYR A 329 16.20 13.26 -14.34
CA TYR A 329 15.81 11.91 -13.91
C TYR A 329 14.37 11.61 -14.29
N ARG A 330 14.10 10.36 -14.65
CA ARG A 330 12.75 9.85 -14.90
C ARG A 330 12.38 8.83 -13.84
N ARG A 331 11.28 9.06 -13.15
CA ARG A 331 10.69 8.06 -12.26
C ARG A 331 10.16 6.88 -13.09
N LEU A 332 10.53 5.67 -12.71
CA LEU A 332 9.96 4.45 -13.25
C LEU A 332 8.54 4.25 -12.68
N SER A 333 7.64 3.77 -13.53
CA SER A 333 6.31 3.35 -13.07
C SER A 333 6.41 2.09 -12.21
N GLY A 334 5.40 1.86 -11.37
CA GLY A 334 5.32 0.62 -10.58
C GLY A 334 5.29 -0.63 -11.45
N ASN A 335 4.72 -0.55 -12.64
CA ASN A 335 4.73 -1.63 -13.63
C ASN A 335 6.13 -1.91 -14.20
N GLU A 336 6.92 -0.88 -14.49
CA GLU A 336 8.31 -1.05 -14.98
C GLU A 336 9.19 -1.71 -13.92
N VAL A 337 9.14 -1.23 -12.67
CA VAL A 337 9.89 -1.82 -11.55
C VAL A 337 9.40 -3.24 -11.27
N GLY A 338 8.08 -3.48 -11.27
CA GLY A 338 7.48 -4.80 -11.09
C GLY A 338 7.92 -5.80 -12.16
N ALA A 339 7.99 -5.38 -13.42
CA ALA A 339 8.47 -6.19 -14.52
C ALA A 339 9.96 -6.57 -14.37
N LEU A 340 10.83 -5.61 -13.99
CA LEU A 340 12.24 -5.86 -13.78
C LEU A 340 12.50 -6.80 -12.60
N LEU A 341 11.86 -6.55 -11.46
CA LEU A 341 12.01 -7.39 -10.26
C LEU A 341 11.42 -8.79 -10.48
N GLY A 342 10.29 -8.88 -11.20
CA GLY A 342 9.70 -10.16 -11.58
C GLY A 342 10.59 -10.96 -12.52
N TRP A 343 11.23 -10.30 -13.49
CA TRP A 343 12.22 -10.96 -14.35
C TRP A 343 13.41 -11.46 -13.54
N ARG A 344 13.98 -10.63 -12.65
CA ARG A 344 15.04 -11.07 -11.73
C ARG A 344 14.63 -12.30 -10.91
N ALA A 345 13.43 -12.30 -10.35
CA ALA A 345 12.92 -13.43 -9.57
C ALA A 345 12.81 -14.71 -10.42
N ALA A 346 12.35 -14.60 -11.67
CA ALA A 346 12.25 -15.71 -12.59
C ALA A 346 13.65 -16.26 -13.00
N GLU A 347 14.64 -15.39 -13.18
CA GLU A 347 16.04 -15.79 -13.45
C GLU A 347 16.64 -16.55 -12.27
N LEU A 348 16.45 -16.07 -11.04
CA LEU A 348 16.91 -16.74 -9.83
C LEU A 348 16.25 -18.12 -9.66
N ALA A 349 14.94 -18.22 -9.81
CA ALA A 349 14.24 -19.50 -9.74
C ALA A 349 14.69 -20.49 -10.82
N SER A 350 15.06 -19.99 -12.01
CA SER A 350 15.61 -20.84 -13.08
C SER A 350 17.04 -21.29 -12.82
N ALA A 351 17.84 -20.46 -12.15
CA ALA A 351 19.21 -20.83 -11.78
C ALA A 351 19.22 -21.90 -10.68
N ASP A 352 18.27 -21.84 -9.73
CA ASP A 352 18.10 -22.82 -8.65
C ASP A 352 17.64 -24.20 -9.19
N ALA A 353 16.96 -24.23 -10.35
CA ALA A 353 16.55 -25.46 -11.04
C ALA A 353 17.70 -26.12 -11.85
N ALA A 354 18.89 -26.19 -11.29
CA ALA A 354 20.17 -26.49 -11.96
C ALA A 354 20.29 -27.90 -12.57
N ASP A 355 19.34 -28.79 -12.38
CA ASP A 355 19.31 -30.16 -12.93
C ASP A 355 18.49 -30.31 -14.23
N GLY A 356 18.03 -29.18 -14.82
CA GLY A 356 17.17 -29.17 -16.00
C GLY A 356 15.70 -29.43 -15.71
N SER A 357 15.29 -29.48 -14.44
CA SER A 357 13.88 -29.46 -14.03
C SER A 357 13.22 -28.11 -14.37
N ALA A 358 11.89 -28.09 -14.48
CA ALA A 358 11.18 -26.82 -14.58
C ALA A 358 11.34 -26.00 -13.29
N PRO A 359 11.58 -24.69 -13.36
CA PRO A 359 11.61 -23.86 -12.17
C PRO A 359 10.24 -23.94 -11.45
N PHE A 360 10.29 -23.89 -10.14
CA PHE A 360 9.08 -23.94 -9.31
C PHE A 360 8.79 -22.57 -8.72
N GLY A 361 7.53 -22.17 -8.75
CA GLY A 361 7.05 -20.96 -8.11
C GLY A 361 6.03 -20.21 -8.97
N ALA A 362 5.39 -19.22 -8.36
CA ALA A 362 4.39 -18.37 -8.99
C ALA A 362 4.82 -16.90 -8.95
N LEU A 363 4.58 -16.21 -10.07
CA LEU A 363 4.58 -14.75 -10.13
C LEU A 363 3.14 -14.27 -10.00
N ALA A 364 2.89 -13.22 -9.21
CA ALA A 364 1.55 -12.70 -9.01
C ALA A 364 1.51 -11.17 -9.12
N CYS A 365 0.42 -10.63 -9.66
CA CYS A 365 0.15 -9.20 -9.60
C CYS A 365 -1.35 -8.92 -9.48
N SER A 366 -1.69 -7.68 -9.12
CA SER A 366 -3.08 -7.27 -9.14
C SER A 366 -3.62 -7.28 -10.58
N VAL A 367 -4.90 -7.62 -10.73
CA VAL A 367 -5.57 -7.68 -12.04
C VAL A 367 -5.50 -6.36 -12.82
N VAL A 368 -5.25 -5.22 -12.14
CA VAL A 368 -5.08 -3.89 -12.76
C VAL A 368 -3.63 -3.52 -13.06
N SER A 369 -2.66 -4.32 -12.58
CA SER A 369 -1.24 -4.14 -12.91
C SER A 369 -0.94 -4.65 -14.32
N SER A 370 0.17 -4.19 -14.92
CA SER A 370 0.55 -4.54 -16.29
C SER A 370 0.62 -6.04 -16.54
N PRO A 371 0.17 -6.53 -17.72
CA PRO A 371 0.32 -7.92 -18.12
C PRO A 371 1.78 -8.34 -18.40
N ALA A 372 2.74 -7.42 -18.31
CA ALA A 372 4.17 -7.68 -18.53
C ALA A 372 4.70 -8.85 -17.68
N LEU A 373 4.24 -8.97 -16.41
CA LEU A 373 4.69 -10.04 -15.52
C LEU A 373 4.22 -11.43 -15.99
N ARG A 374 3.06 -11.52 -16.63
CA ARG A 374 2.59 -12.78 -17.26
C ARG A 374 3.52 -13.22 -18.37
N ALA A 375 3.97 -12.29 -19.23
CA ALA A 375 4.90 -12.62 -20.31
C ALA A 375 6.24 -13.17 -19.76
N VAL A 376 6.69 -12.67 -18.60
CA VAL A 376 7.86 -13.23 -17.89
C VAL A 376 7.55 -14.65 -17.40
N ALA A 377 6.45 -14.86 -16.71
CA ALA A 377 6.07 -16.19 -16.20
C ALA A 377 5.98 -17.24 -17.31
N ASP A 378 5.33 -16.90 -18.43
CA ASP A 378 5.19 -17.78 -19.58
C ASP A 378 6.55 -18.15 -20.18
N ALA A 379 7.48 -17.16 -20.33
CA ALA A 379 8.79 -17.40 -20.89
C ALA A 379 9.68 -18.29 -20.01
N TYR A 380 9.50 -18.24 -18.69
CA TYR A 380 10.24 -19.04 -17.73
C TYR A 380 9.50 -20.31 -17.27
N ARG A 381 8.27 -20.54 -17.75
CA ARG A 381 7.40 -21.67 -17.35
C ARG A 381 7.09 -21.69 -15.85
N LEU A 382 6.94 -20.52 -15.28
CA LEU A 382 6.45 -20.32 -13.93
C LEU A 382 4.93 -20.19 -13.92
N ASP A 383 4.31 -20.52 -12.79
CA ASP A 383 2.90 -20.22 -12.60
C ASP A 383 2.68 -18.71 -12.55
N PHE A 384 1.53 -18.27 -13.06
CA PHE A 384 1.11 -16.88 -12.99
C PHE A 384 -0.27 -16.74 -12.35
N GLN A 385 -0.43 -15.75 -11.46
CA GLN A 385 -1.70 -15.50 -10.80
C GLN A 385 -2.10 -14.03 -10.87
N ASP A 386 -3.26 -13.77 -11.50
CA ASP A 386 -3.97 -12.52 -11.29
C ASP A 386 -4.64 -12.55 -9.90
N THR A 387 -4.55 -11.46 -9.15
CA THR A 387 -5.23 -11.31 -7.86
C THR A 387 -6.16 -10.10 -7.88
N LEU A 388 -7.08 -9.99 -6.95
CA LEU A 388 -7.77 -8.73 -6.71
C LEU A 388 -6.77 -7.65 -6.27
N THR A 389 -7.17 -6.39 -6.41
CA THR A 389 -6.38 -5.25 -5.94
C THR A 389 -6.29 -5.27 -4.40
N GLY A 390 -5.12 -4.98 -3.90
CA GLY A 390 -4.78 -5.00 -2.48
C GLY A 390 -3.79 -6.11 -2.17
N PHE A 391 -2.68 -5.73 -1.56
CA PHE A 391 -1.54 -6.63 -1.33
C PHE A 391 -1.89 -7.84 -0.47
N LYS A 392 -2.94 -7.72 0.35
CA LYS A 392 -3.58 -8.83 1.08
C LYS A 392 -3.97 -10.03 0.20
N TRP A 393 -4.22 -9.81 -1.10
CA TRP A 393 -4.49 -10.86 -2.07
C TRP A 393 -3.22 -11.37 -2.73
N VAL A 394 -2.34 -10.47 -3.16
CA VAL A 394 -1.05 -10.82 -3.80
C VAL A 394 -0.22 -11.69 -2.86
N SER A 395 -0.13 -11.32 -1.58
CA SER A 395 0.67 -12.04 -0.59
C SER A 395 0.19 -13.47 -0.30
N ARG A 396 -1.06 -13.81 -0.69
CA ARG A 396 -1.68 -15.12 -0.49
C ARG A 396 -1.60 -16.04 -1.71
N ALA A 397 -1.02 -15.58 -2.81
CA ALA A 397 -0.87 -16.40 -4.01
C ALA A 397 -0.09 -17.68 -3.69
N PRO A 398 -0.63 -18.88 -4.02
CA PRO A 398 0.06 -20.14 -3.78
C PRO A 398 1.39 -20.21 -4.53
N GLY A 399 2.44 -20.72 -3.88
CA GLY A 399 3.76 -20.87 -4.49
C GLY A 399 4.47 -19.57 -4.84
N LEU A 400 4.03 -18.43 -4.27
CA LEU A 400 4.54 -17.11 -4.59
C LEU A 400 6.05 -16.99 -4.36
N ILE A 401 6.79 -16.58 -5.39
CA ILE A 401 8.21 -16.20 -5.33
C ILE A 401 8.40 -14.69 -5.52
N PHE A 402 7.47 -14.04 -6.23
CA PHE A 402 7.44 -12.58 -6.42
C PHE A 402 6.01 -12.11 -6.68
N GLY A 403 5.68 -10.95 -6.10
CA GLY A 403 4.40 -10.29 -6.37
C GLY A 403 4.51 -8.78 -6.37
N PHE A 404 3.63 -8.10 -7.14
CA PHE A 404 3.60 -6.64 -7.15
C PHE A 404 2.20 -6.06 -7.40
N GLU A 405 2.05 -4.78 -7.05
CA GLU A 405 0.98 -3.88 -7.46
C GLU A 405 1.57 -2.64 -8.13
N GLU A 406 0.91 -2.14 -9.17
CA GLU A 406 1.31 -0.95 -9.93
C GLU A 406 1.52 0.29 -9.06
N ALA A 407 0.85 0.36 -7.91
CA ALA A 407 0.96 1.44 -6.93
C ALA A 407 2.23 1.30 -6.05
N LEU A 408 3.38 1.00 -6.65
CA LEU A 408 4.71 0.92 -6.04
C LEU A 408 4.88 -0.15 -4.94
N GLY A 409 4.04 -1.18 -4.92
CA GLY A 409 4.10 -2.25 -3.94
C GLY A 409 4.77 -3.51 -4.49
N TYR A 410 5.78 -4.04 -3.80
CA TYR A 410 6.53 -5.23 -4.24
C TYR A 410 6.79 -6.18 -3.08
N LEU A 411 6.81 -7.46 -3.37
CA LEU A 411 7.15 -8.56 -2.45
C LEU A 411 8.18 -9.45 -3.14
N VAL A 412 9.43 -9.32 -2.73
CA VAL A 412 10.57 -10.03 -3.35
C VAL A 412 11.07 -11.23 -2.54
N ASN A 413 10.67 -11.33 -1.26
CA ASN A 413 11.06 -12.40 -0.34
C ASN A 413 9.88 -12.89 0.52
N PRO A 414 8.89 -13.58 -0.07
CA PRO A 414 7.65 -14.00 0.60
C PRO A 414 7.87 -14.93 1.81
N GLU A 415 9.04 -15.55 1.92
CA GLU A 415 9.40 -16.33 3.09
C GLU A 415 9.68 -15.46 4.33
N THR A 416 10.04 -14.19 4.14
CA THR A 416 10.34 -13.25 5.22
C THR A 416 9.14 -12.40 5.58
N VAL A 417 8.52 -11.74 4.59
CA VAL A 417 7.38 -10.82 4.75
C VAL A 417 6.25 -11.25 3.81
N ARG A 418 5.00 -11.18 4.27
CA ARG A 418 3.79 -11.44 3.45
C ARG A 418 2.96 -10.18 3.26
N ASP A 419 3.64 -9.09 2.95
CA ASP A 419 3.07 -7.80 2.55
C ASP A 419 4.07 -7.11 1.61
N LYS A 420 3.75 -5.90 1.16
CA LYS A 420 4.68 -5.01 0.47
C LYS A 420 5.88 -4.72 1.37
N ASP A 421 7.06 -4.76 0.78
CA ASP A 421 8.29 -4.42 1.48
C ASP A 421 9.18 -3.56 0.56
N GLY A 422 9.11 -2.26 0.75
CA GLY A 422 9.88 -1.29 -0.05
C GLY A 422 11.39 -1.37 0.19
N ILE A 423 11.81 -1.83 1.37
CA ILE A 423 13.24 -1.95 1.70
C ILE A 423 13.86 -3.18 1.03
N SER A 424 13.19 -4.33 1.08
CA SER A 424 13.67 -5.52 0.38
C SER A 424 13.60 -5.37 -1.14
N ALA A 425 12.57 -4.67 -1.64
CA ALA A 425 12.47 -4.33 -3.06
C ALA A 425 13.62 -3.41 -3.52
N ALA A 426 13.98 -2.39 -2.71
CA ALA A 426 15.14 -1.55 -2.97
C ALA A 426 16.44 -2.36 -2.98
N THR A 427 16.61 -3.29 -2.04
CA THR A 427 17.75 -4.22 -1.98
C THR A 427 17.85 -5.08 -3.24
N ALA A 428 16.72 -5.64 -3.70
CA ALA A 428 16.67 -6.44 -4.93
C ALA A 428 16.98 -5.61 -6.18
N LEU A 429 16.53 -4.34 -6.23
CA LEU A 429 16.82 -3.45 -7.35
C LEU A 429 18.29 -3.02 -7.38
N LEU A 430 18.87 -2.69 -6.22
CA LEU A 430 20.29 -2.37 -6.12
C LEU A 430 21.17 -3.56 -6.50
N ASP A 431 20.79 -4.77 -6.13
CA ASP A 431 21.45 -6.02 -6.55
C ASP A 431 21.41 -6.22 -8.07
N LEU A 432 20.25 -6.00 -8.69
CA LEU A 432 20.09 -6.00 -10.15
C LEU A 432 20.98 -4.93 -10.81
N ALA A 433 20.89 -3.68 -10.34
CA ALA A 433 21.65 -2.57 -10.89
C ALA A 433 23.17 -2.81 -10.80
N THR A 434 23.63 -3.38 -9.70
CA THR A 434 25.04 -3.74 -9.50
C THR A 434 25.50 -4.84 -10.46
N SER A 435 24.65 -5.85 -10.68
CA SER A 435 24.92 -6.91 -11.66
C SER A 435 25.05 -6.33 -13.08
N LEU A 436 24.13 -5.43 -13.45
CA LEU A 436 24.16 -4.74 -14.74
C LEU A 436 25.39 -3.84 -14.90
N ALA A 437 25.77 -3.10 -13.86
CA ALA A 437 26.95 -2.25 -13.88
C ALA A 437 28.24 -3.04 -14.13
N ALA A 438 28.35 -4.26 -13.59
CA ALA A 438 29.47 -5.16 -13.85
C ALA A 438 29.54 -5.61 -15.32
N GLU A 439 28.43 -5.56 -16.06
CA GLU A 439 28.34 -5.82 -17.50
C GLU A 439 28.45 -4.53 -18.33
N GLY A 440 28.64 -3.37 -17.71
CA GLY A 440 28.66 -2.06 -18.39
C GLY A 440 27.29 -1.60 -18.84
N ARG A 441 26.22 -2.06 -18.19
CA ARG A 441 24.81 -1.78 -18.48
C ARG A 441 24.15 -1.03 -17.35
N THR A 442 23.04 -0.37 -17.64
CA THR A 442 22.22 0.39 -16.70
C THR A 442 20.84 -0.26 -16.52
N VAL A 443 20.06 0.23 -15.55
CA VAL A 443 18.66 -0.17 -15.39
C VAL A 443 17.82 0.26 -16.61
N ALA A 444 18.14 1.37 -17.27
CA ALA A 444 17.50 1.78 -18.52
C ALA A 444 17.76 0.79 -19.67
N ASP A 445 19.01 0.29 -19.79
CA ASP A 445 19.35 -0.77 -20.77
C ASP A 445 18.60 -2.07 -20.47
N GLN A 446 18.33 -2.37 -19.19
CA GLN A 446 17.54 -3.55 -18.81
C GLN A 446 16.06 -3.42 -19.18
N LEU A 447 15.49 -2.22 -19.14
CA LEU A 447 14.14 -1.96 -19.65
C LEU A 447 14.05 -2.16 -21.17
N ASP A 448 15.07 -1.74 -21.91
CA ASP A 448 15.13 -1.98 -23.34
C ASP A 448 15.31 -3.47 -23.66
N ALA A 449 16.17 -4.18 -22.92
CA ALA A 449 16.30 -5.64 -23.02
C ALA A 449 15.01 -6.38 -22.64
N PHE A 450 14.25 -5.88 -21.67
CA PHE A 450 12.92 -6.41 -21.36
C PHE A 450 11.99 -6.27 -22.56
N ALA A 451 11.95 -5.08 -23.16
CA ALA A 451 11.12 -4.81 -24.35
C ALA A 451 11.55 -5.65 -25.58
N GLU A 452 12.84 -5.93 -25.74
CA GLU A 452 13.32 -6.83 -26.79
C GLU A 452 12.85 -8.27 -26.58
N ARG A 453 12.92 -8.77 -25.34
CA ARG A 453 12.65 -10.17 -25.03
C ARG A 453 11.18 -10.50 -24.89
N PHE A 454 10.40 -9.63 -24.23
CA PHE A 454 9.01 -9.91 -23.84
C PHE A 454 7.98 -9.02 -24.53
N GLY A 455 8.41 -7.99 -25.27
CA GLY A 455 7.56 -6.94 -25.80
C GLY A 455 7.56 -5.68 -24.94
N PHE A 456 7.17 -4.57 -25.54
CA PHE A 456 6.98 -3.31 -24.81
C PHE A 456 5.54 -3.21 -24.30
N PHE A 457 5.38 -2.94 -23.01
CA PHE A 457 4.10 -2.77 -22.33
C PHE A 457 3.96 -1.32 -21.89
N ALA A 458 2.93 -0.64 -22.38
CA ALA A 458 2.55 0.70 -21.95
C ALA A 458 1.31 0.63 -21.07
N SER A 459 1.27 1.45 -20.04
CA SER A 459 0.12 1.58 -19.13
C SER A 459 -0.18 3.04 -18.85
N ASP A 460 -1.46 3.39 -18.66
CA ASP A 460 -1.92 4.68 -18.14
C ASP A 460 -3.05 4.48 -17.14
N GLN A 461 -3.24 5.43 -16.24
CA GLN A 461 -4.32 5.45 -15.28
C GLN A 461 -5.09 6.76 -15.34
N ILE A 462 -6.38 6.67 -15.57
CA ILE A 462 -7.30 7.81 -15.45
C ILE A 462 -8.00 7.71 -14.10
N SER A 463 -8.03 8.81 -13.36
CA SER A 463 -8.80 8.93 -12.11
C SER A 463 -9.83 10.04 -12.25
N ILE A 464 -11.12 9.70 -12.17
CA ILE A 464 -12.22 10.65 -12.15
C ILE A 464 -12.62 10.83 -10.70
N ARG A 465 -12.42 12.05 -10.15
CA ARG A 465 -12.92 12.43 -8.83
C ARG A 465 -14.36 12.92 -8.97
N VAL A 466 -15.22 12.46 -8.09
CA VAL A 466 -16.61 12.90 -8.01
C VAL A 466 -16.90 13.53 -6.66
N THR A 467 -17.90 14.39 -6.61
CA THR A 467 -18.43 14.95 -5.35
C THR A 467 -19.61 14.14 -4.82
N ASP A 468 -20.31 13.44 -5.72
CA ASP A 468 -21.43 12.56 -5.40
C ASP A 468 -21.07 11.11 -5.81
N LEU A 469 -21.02 10.19 -4.86
CA LEU A 469 -20.72 8.78 -5.11
C LEU A 469 -21.70 8.12 -6.07
N SER A 470 -22.95 8.61 -6.15
CA SER A 470 -23.96 8.11 -7.09
C SER A 470 -23.55 8.27 -8.57
N GLU A 471 -22.65 9.21 -8.88
CA GLU A 471 -22.10 9.35 -10.23
C GLU A 471 -21.26 8.12 -10.62
N ILE A 472 -20.47 7.57 -9.67
CA ILE A 472 -19.69 6.35 -9.89
C ILE A 472 -20.62 5.16 -10.15
N ASP A 473 -21.64 5.01 -9.30
CA ASP A 473 -22.63 3.94 -9.45
C ASP A 473 -23.35 4.03 -10.79
N HIS A 474 -23.66 5.25 -11.24
CA HIS A 474 -24.29 5.50 -12.54
C HIS A 474 -23.37 5.10 -13.71
N ILE A 475 -22.10 5.52 -13.68
CA ILE A 475 -21.11 5.16 -14.73
C ILE A 475 -20.94 3.63 -14.78
N MET A 476 -20.75 2.97 -13.64
CA MET A 476 -20.59 1.51 -13.59
C MET A 476 -21.85 0.77 -14.07
N ALA A 477 -23.03 1.25 -13.70
CA ALA A 477 -24.30 0.68 -14.18
C ALA A 477 -24.50 0.88 -15.69
N SER A 478 -24.12 2.05 -16.23
CA SER A 478 -24.16 2.34 -17.67
C SER A 478 -23.24 1.40 -18.46
N LEU A 479 -21.98 1.24 -18.02
CA LEU A 479 -21.03 0.32 -18.67
C LEU A 479 -21.50 -1.13 -18.66
N ARG A 480 -22.25 -1.54 -17.61
CA ARG A 480 -22.85 -2.89 -17.53
C ARG A 480 -24.07 -3.07 -18.41
N SER A 481 -24.97 -2.09 -18.41
CA SER A 481 -26.23 -2.19 -19.15
C SER A 481 -26.09 -1.92 -20.65
N THR A 482 -25.13 -1.09 -21.03
CA THR A 482 -24.86 -0.70 -22.41
C THR A 482 -23.34 -0.76 -22.69
N PRO A 483 -22.78 -2.00 -22.70
CA PRO A 483 -21.35 -2.18 -22.91
C PRO A 483 -20.91 -1.64 -24.27
N PRO A 484 -19.75 -0.96 -24.35
CA PRO A 484 -19.27 -0.44 -25.63
C PRO A 484 -18.89 -1.58 -26.56
N ALA A 485 -19.24 -1.46 -27.85
CA ALA A 485 -18.81 -2.40 -28.89
C ALA A 485 -17.37 -2.13 -29.37
N ALA A 486 -16.88 -0.91 -29.14
CA ALA A 486 -15.51 -0.47 -29.45
C ALA A 486 -15.09 0.66 -28.52
N LEU A 487 -13.79 0.84 -28.33
CA LEU A 487 -13.17 2.01 -27.69
C LEU A 487 -12.36 2.76 -28.74
N GLY A 488 -12.84 3.93 -29.16
CA GLY A 488 -12.31 4.62 -30.33
C GLY A 488 -12.47 3.75 -31.59
N THR A 489 -11.36 3.36 -32.21
CA THR A 489 -11.34 2.52 -33.43
C THR A 489 -11.09 1.03 -33.14
N VAL A 490 -10.87 0.63 -31.88
CA VAL A 490 -10.51 -0.74 -31.48
C VAL A 490 -11.75 -1.49 -31.00
N GLY A 491 -12.05 -2.65 -31.58
CA GLY A 491 -13.22 -3.45 -31.25
C GLY A 491 -13.11 -4.12 -29.88
N VAL A 492 -14.22 -4.16 -29.14
CA VAL A 492 -14.29 -4.92 -27.87
C VAL A 492 -14.56 -6.39 -28.20
N THR A 493 -13.70 -7.27 -27.70
CA THR A 493 -13.84 -8.73 -27.90
C THR A 493 -14.53 -9.42 -26.73
N GLN A 494 -14.33 -8.92 -25.51
CA GLN A 494 -14.88 -9.51 -24.29
C GLN A 494 -14.99 -8.47 -23.19
N ILE A 495 -16.02 -8.60 -22.36
CA ILE A 495 -16.15 -7.85 -21.11
C ILE A 495 -16.39 -8.85 -19.99
N ASP A 496 -15.52 -8.82 -18.98
CA ASP A 496 -15.66 -9.62 -17.77
C ASP A 496 -16.13 -8.70 -16.63
N ASP A 497 -17.25 -9.04 -16.03
CA ASP A 497 -17.73 -8.40 -14.80
C ASP A 497 -17.34 -9.25 -13.59
N LEU A 498 -16.49 -8.69 -12.74
CA LEU A 498 -16.01 -9.38 -11.56
C LEU A 498 -16.94 -9.20 -10.35
N LYS A 499 -18.11 -8.59 -10.52
CA LYS A 499 -19.03 -8.28 -9.42
C LYS A 499 -19.45 -9.52 -8.63
N ASP A 500 -19.64 -10.64 -9.32
CA ASP A 500 -20.01 -11.92 -8.72
C ASP A 500 -18.82 -12.91 -8.64
N GLY A 501 -17.59 -12.42 -8.89
CA GLY A 501 -16.38 -13.22 -8.98
C GLY A 501 -16.05 -13.60 -10.44
N PHE A 502 -14.80 -13.97 -10.71
CA PHE A 502 -14.35 -14.40 -12.03
C PHE A 502 -13.19 -15.40 -11.91
N GLY A 503 -13.38 -16.63 -12.39
CA GLY A 503 -12.38 -17.70 -12.23
C GLY A 503 -12.11 -18.00 -10.76
N SER A 504 -10.87 -17.80 -10.32
CA SER A 504 -10.45 -17.93 -8.91
C SER A 504 -10.57 -16.62 -8.12
N LEU A 505 -10.93 -15.50 -8.78
CA LEU A 505 -11.05 -14.20 -8.13
C LEU A 505 -12.40 -14.11 -7.40
N PRO A 506 -12.40 -13.69 -6.12
CA PRO A 506 -13.64 -13.44 -5.38
C PRO A 506 -14.39 -12.22 -5.93
N PRO A 507 -15.67 -12.03 -5.52
CA PRO A 507 -16.48 -10.88 -5.93
C PRO A 507 -15.78 -9.53 -5.69
N SER A 508 -15.80 -8.68 -6.73
CA SER A 508 -15.24 -7.33 -6.69
C SER A 508 -15.88 -6.43 -7.74
N ASP A 509 -16.13 -5.18 -7.42
CA ASP A 509 -16.70 -4.22 -8.37
C ASP A 509 -15.66 -3.75 -9.39
N VAL A 510 -15.36 -4.61 -10.36
CA VAL A 510 -14.39 -4.39 -11.44
C VAL A 510 -14.99 -4.83 -12.76
N LEU A 511 -14.86 -4.02 -13.80
CA LEU A 511 -15.09 -4.42 -15.20
C LEU A 511 -13.76 -4.53 -15.92
N ARG A 512 -13.53 -5.64 -16.63
CA ARG A 512 -12.38 -5.85 -17.51
C ARG A 512 -12.85 -5.92 -18.96
N ILE A 513 -12.39 -4.97 -19.78
CA ILE A 513 -12.71 -4.84 -21.20
C ILE A 513 -11.48 -5.28 -21.99
N LEU A 514 -11.61 -6.33 -22.78
CA LEU A 514 -10.57 -6.86 -23.66
C LEU A 514 -10.84 -6.42 -25.11
N LEU A 515 -9.79 -6.06 -25.83
CA LEU A 515 -9.85 -5.47 -27.16
C LEU A 515 -9.19 -6.38 -28.21
N ASP A 516 -9.56 -6.20 -29.47
CA ASP A 516 -9.13 -7.05 -30.58
C ASP A 516 -7.64 -6.89 -30.97
N ASP A 517 -7.01 -5.80 -30.54
CA ASP A 517 -5.57 -5.56 -30.70
C ASP A 517 -4.72 -6.06 -29.50
N GLY A 518 -5.34 -6.79 -28.57
CA GLY A 518 -4.71 -7.28 -27.34
C GLY A 518 -4.60 -6.28 -26.19
N SER A 519 -5.05 -5.03 -26.40
CA SER A 519 -5.15 -4.03 -25.34
C SER A 519 -6.28 -4.37 -24.36
N ARG A 520 -6.24 -3.78 -23.16
CA ARG A 520 -7.30 -3.94 -22.16
C ARG A 520 -7.55 -2.67 -21.36
N VAL A 521 -8.77 -2.55 -20.87
CA VAL A 521 -9.16 -1.49 -19.93
C VAL A 521 -9.82 -2.11 -18.72
N MET A 522 -9.41 -1.68 -17.51
CA MET A 522 -10.01 -2.09 -16.25
C MET A 522 -10.69 -0.86 -15.63
N VAL A 523 -11.96 -1.00 -15.24
CA VAL A 523 -12.73 0.09 -14.62
C VAL A 523 -13.18 -0.36 -13.23
N ARG A 524 -12.87 0.45 -12.20
CA ARG A 524 -13.28 0.13 -10.84
C ARG A 524 -13.46 1.38 -9.97
N PRO A 525 -14.42 1.39 -9.04
CA PRO A 525 -14.46 2.35 -7.94
C PRO A 525 -13.23 2.24 -7.04
N SER A 526 -12.78 3.36 -6.48
CA SER A 526 -11.78 3.33 -5.41
C SER A 526 -12.44 2.87 -4.11
N GLY A 527 -11.81 1.95 -3.38
CA GLY A 527 -12.33 1.48 -2.09
C GLY A 527 -12.16 2.47 -0.92
N THR A 528 -11.39 3.55 -1.12
CA THR A 528 -10.98 4.47 -0.03
C THR A 528 -11.22 5.94 -0.34
N GLU A 529 -11.53 6.30 -1.57
CA GLU A 529 -11.69 7.68 -2.03
C GLU A 529 -12.87 7.80 -3.00
N PRO A 530 -13.55 8.96 -3.12
CA PRO A 530 -14.62 9.19 -4.09
C PRO A 530 -14.04 9.34 -5.52
N LYS A 531 -13.52 8.25 -6.05
CA LYS A 531 -12.85 8.19 -7.36
C LYS A 531 -13.27 6.95 -8.13
N LEU A 532 -13.49 7.11 -9.43
CA LEU A 532 -13.47 6.02 -10.40
C LEU A 532 -12.09 5.94 -11.03
N LYS A 533 -11.48 4.76 -11.01
CA LYS A 533 -10.18 4.51 -11.63
C LYS A 533 -10.34 3.66 -12.88
N MET A 534 -9.66 4.05 -13.94
CA MET A 534 -9.57 3.29 -15.18
C MET A 534 -8.10 3.04 -15.49
N TYR A 535 -7.74 1.77 -15.62
CA TYR A 535 -6.38 1.32 -15.96
C TYR A 535 -6.39 0.85 -17.40
N ILE A 536 -5.44 1.30 -18.19
CA ILE A 536 -5.35 1.06 -19.62
C ILE A 536 -4.00 0.46 -19.91
N ASP A 537 -3.98 -0.72 -20.51
CA ASP A 537 -2.76 -1.41 -20.91
C ASP A 537 -2.80 -1.73 -22.41
N ALA A 538 -1.68 -1.50 -23.08
CA ALA A 538 -1.43 -1.95 -24.44
C ALA A 538 0.01 -2.45 -24.57
N SER A 539 0.25 -3.37 -25.49
CA SER A 539 1.58 -3.91 -25.75
C SER A 539 1.90 -3.98 -27.24
N SER A 540 3.19 -4.08 -27.55
CA SER A 540 3.67 -4.37 -28.90
C SER A 540 4.96 -5.20 -28.83
N ASP A 541 5.04 -6.24 -29.67
CA ASP A 541 6.20 -7.12 -29.81
C ASP A 541 6.79 -7.09 -31.24
N VAL A 542 6.26 -6.24 -32.11
CA VAL A 542 6.63 -6.12 -33.52
C VAL A 542 7.53 -4.93 -33.76
N GLY A 543 8.62 -5.13 -34.47
CA GLY A 543 9.59 -4.09 -34.83
C GLY A 543 10.71 -3.90 -33.80
N SER A 544 11.48 -2.81 -33.95
CA SER A 544 12.49 -2.37 -32.99
C SER A 544 11.86 -1.92 -31.66
N VAL A 545 12.66 -1.85 -30.58
CA VAL A 545 12.19 -1.35 -29.27
C VAL A 545 11.54 0.02 -29.38
N ALA A 546 12.10 0.92 -30.20
CA ALA A 546 11.55 2.26 -30.42
C ALA A 546 10.15 2.20 -31.07
N GLU A 547 9.99 1.38 -32.11
CA GLU A 547 8.69 1.18 -32.80
C GLU A 547 7.66 0.52 -31.88
N ARG A 548 8.07 -0.47 -31.06
CA ARG A 548 7.21 -1.11 -30.06
C ARG A 548 6.71 -0.09 -29.03
N ARG A 549 7.63 0.75 -28.53
CA ARG A 549 7.31 1.82 -27.57
C ARG A 549 6.34 2.83 -28.16
N GLU A 550 6.61 3.33 -29.37
CA GLU A 550 5.73 4.26 -30.08
C GLU A 550 4.33 3.67 -30.26
N THR A 551 4.25 2.42 -30.76
CA THR A 551 2.99 1.74 -31.02
C THR A 551 2.16 1.55 -29.76
N ALA A 552 2.73 1.00 -28.68
CA ALA A 552 2.01 0.73 -27.44
C ALA A 552 1.58 2.02 -26.75
N THR A 553 2.44 3.05 -26.74
CA THR A 553 2.13 4.36 -26.15
C THR A 553 1.01 5.07 -26.91
N ALA A 554 1.02 5.03 -28.25
CA ALA A 554 -0.03 5.60 -29.06
C ALA A 554 -1.39 4.90 -28.82
N ARG A 555 -1.41 3.56 -28.70
CA ARG A 555 -2.62 2.80 -28.36
C ARG A 555 -3.19 3.21 -27.01
N VAL A 556 -2.35 3.28 -25.97
CA VAL A 556 -2.78 3.72 -24.63
C VAL A 556 -3.37 5.12 -24.67
N ALA A 557 -2.73 6.06 -25.36
CA ALA A 557 -3.22 7.44 -25.48
C ALA A 557 -4.58 7.51 -26.20
N ALA A 558 -4.77 6.72 -27.27
CA ALA A 558 -6.03 6.67 -28.00
C ALA A 558 -7.16 6.06 -27.14
N LEU A 559 -6.88 4.98 -26.41
CA LEU A 559 -7.84 4.35 -25.51
C LEU A 559 -8.18 5.27 -24.32
N ALA A 560 -7.21 5.99 -23.79
CA ALA A 560 -7.43 6.98 -22.73
C ALA A 560 -8.36 8.10 -23.18
N ALA A 561 -8.20 8.60 -24.41
CA ALA A 561 -9.11 9.58 -24.99
C ALA A 561 -10.54 9.01 -25.13
N ALA A 562 -10.67 7.79 -25.68
CA ALA A 562 -11.97 7.14 -25.84
C ALA A 562 -12.68 6.89 -24.49
N MET A 563 -11.94 6.49 -23.45
CA MET A 563 -12.52 6.28 -22.12
C MET A 563 -12.98 7.60 -21.47
N ARG A 564 -12.24 8.69 -21.65
CA ARG A 564 -12.69 10.02 -21.17
C ARG A 564 -13.98 10.47 -21.87
N GLU A 565 -14.10 10.26 -23.17
CA GLU A 565 -15.34 10.57 -23.90
C GLU A 565 -16.52 9.70 -23.43
N LEU A 566 -16.30 8.41 -23.24
CA LEU A 566 -17.33 7.46 -22.79
C LEU A 566 -17.85 7.78 -21.37
N THR A 567 -17.02 8.35 -20.52
CA THR A 567 -17.36 8.64 -19.11
C THR A 567 -17.71 10.10 -18.85
N ALA A 568 -17.61 10.99 -19.84
CA ALA A 568 -17.99 12.39 -19.76
C ALA A 568 -19.49 12.65 -20.07
N GLY A 569 -20.21 11.67 -20.56
CA GLY A 569 -21.64 11.72 -20.90
C GLY A 569 -22.49 11.07 -19.86
#